data_dd5714f88cb96e0c6cd5b713cc043779
#
_entry.id   dd5714f88cb96e0c6cd5b713cc043779
#
_cell.length_a   1.000
_cell.length_b   1.000
_cell.length_c   1.000
_cell.angle_alpha   90.00
_cell.angle_beta   90.00
_cell.angle_gamma   90.00
#
_symmetry.space_group_name_H-M   'P 1'
#
loop_
_entity.id
_entity.type
_entity.pdbx_description
1 polymer ?
#
loop_
_entity_poly.entity_id
_entity_poly.type
_entity_poly.pdbx_seq_one_letter_code
_entity_poly.pdbx_strand_id
1 'polypeptide(L)'
;MKRLFWALAAALMMFAPAALAQTAQEITDTCTLSAVGKKTLGRMTDGQYQTYWASSSGSYAYVEIEAEESVGGLYVQFYEDIAALEVQTTDDAGAWQTVAVSGGSFLNEYIALDAGAETVRIRPKDGKGRLFIAELHIFGEGDAPDWVQQWEAPLDKADLLALAAHPDDELLFLGGTIPYYAGEMGRKVQVAYLVPTMPYRRLELLDGLWLCGVKNYPMIGHFPDKYQLTLKGMYAQKGWSRESVYRFVAETYRACRPDVVVTQDVNGEYGHGAHRAVADAAQAAIALAADEKYQEKMTHSEPWQVKKLYLHLYEQNPVKMDWRKPLAAFGGQTAFDLASRAFECHISQQRTDYHVEDFGPYDNSKFGLAYSSVGEDVQKDDFFENLE
;
A
#
# COMPACT_ATOMS: atom_id res chain seq x y z
N MET A 1 57.74 19.05 51.88
CA MET A 1 57.40 18.20 50.77
C MET A 1 55.99 17.56 50.98
N LYS A 2 54.97 18.16 50.44
CA LYS A 2 53.56 17.67 50.55
C LYS A 2 53.23 16.85 49.31
N ARG A 3 52.95 15.58 49.49
CA ARG A 3 52.48 14.69 48.40
C ARG A 3 50.96 14.81 48.28
N LEU A 4 50.50 15.32 47.15
CA LEU A 4 49.08 15.32 46.76
C LEU A 4 48.72 13.93 46.18
N PHE A 5 47.75 13.21 46.79
CA PHE A 5 47.11 12.02 46.21
C PHE A 5 45.91 12.49 45.41
N TRP A 6 45.91 12.21 44.11
CA TRP A 6 44.73 12.30 43.24
C TRP A 6 44.02 10.93 43.25
N ALA A 7 42.80 10.92 43.78
CA ALA A 7 41.89 9.77 43.66
C ALA A 7 41.12 9.90 42.34
N LEU A 8 41.35 8.99 41.41
CA LEU A 8 40.58 8.85 40.19
C LEU A 8 39.32 8.06 40.53
N ALA A 9 38.15 8.73 40.57
CA ALA A 9 36.85 8.05 40.64
C ALA A 9 36.45 7.62 39.20
N ALA A 10 36.58 6.33 38.91
CA ALA A 10 36.05 5.73 37.69
C ALA A 10 34.53 5.57 37.88
N ALA A 11 33.73 6.41 37.20
CA ALA A 11 32.29 6.22 37.08
C ALA A 11 32.05 5.05 36.12
N LEU A 12 31.64 3.91 36.67
CA LEU A 12 31.12 2.78 35.92
C LEU A 12 29.69 3.18 35.41
N MET A 13 29.59 3.61 34.15
CA MET A 13 28.28 3.68 33.48
C MET A 13 27.83 2.23 33.23
N MET A 14 26.92 1.75 34.07
CA MET A 14 26.14 0.54 33.73
C MET A 14 25.21 0.89 32.60
N PHE A 15 25.57 0.45 31.36
CA PHE A 15 24.62 0.35 30.28
C PHE A 15 23.67 -0.79 30.67
N ALA A 16 22.46 -0.46 31.09
CA ALA A 16 21.38 -1.42 31.10
C ALA A 16 21.18 -1.90 29.65
N PRO A 17 21.16 -3.22 29.37
CA PRO A 17 20.80 -3.66 28.04
C PRO A 17 19.39 -3.15 27.76
N ALA A 18 19.20 -2.46 26.64
CA ALA A 18 17.87 -2.15 26.14
C ALA A 18 17.17 -3.51 26.00
N ALA A 19 16.10 -3.73 26.75
CA ALA A 19 15.24 -4.89 26.55
C ALA A 19 14.84 -4.86 25.07
N LEU A 20 15.16 -5.91 24.32
CA LEU A 20 14.60 -6.10 22.99
C LEU A 20 13.09 -6.12 23.19
N ALA A 21 12.37 -5.19 22.58
CA ALA A 21 10.93 -5.17 22.63
C ALA A 21 10.42 -6.51 22.09
N GLN A 22 9.52 -7.13 22.81
CA GLN A 22 8.97 -8.43 22.43
C GLN A 22 7.89 -8.20 21.39
N THR A 23 7.92 -8.94 20.28
CA THR A 23 6.84 -8.94 19.29
C THR A 23 5.55 -9.41 19.96
N ALA A 24 4.48 -8.64 19.80
CA ALA A 24 3.17 -8.96 20.33
C ALA A 24 2.64 -10.28 19.74
N GLN A 25 2.09 -11.12 20.59
CA GLN A 25 1.43 -12.34 20.17
C GLN A 25 0.00 -12.03 19.75
N GLU A 26 -0.46 -12.59 18.63
CA GLU A 26 -1.87 -12.55 18.26
C GLU A 26 -2.69 -13.45 19.19
N ILE A 27 -3.74 -12.88 19.78
CA ILE A 27 -4.63 -13.55 20.74
C ILE A 27 -6.10 -13.58 20.29
N THR A 28 -6.36 -13.30 19.03
CA THR A 28 -7.72 -13.21 18.45
C THR A 28 -8.57 -14.43 18.75
N ASP A 29 -8.02 -15.62 18.63
CA ASP A 29 -8.73 -16.88 18.82
C ASP A 29 -9.15 -17.17 20.29
N THR A 30 -8.52 -16.51 21.25
CA THR A 30 -8.84 -16.64 22.69
C THR A 30 -9.81 -15.57 23.18
N CYS A 31 -10.14 -14.59 22.32
CA CYS A 31 -11.03 -13.50 22.65
C CYS A 31 -12.49 -13.82 22.37
N THR A 32 -13.37 -13.30 23.22
CA THR A 32 -14.83 -13.32 22.99
C THR A 32 -15.26 -11.97 22.41
N LEU A 33 -15.88 -12.00 21.22
CA LEU A 33 -16.43 -10.81 20.58
C LEU A 33 -17.91 -10.68 20.82
N SER A 34 -18.39 -9.48 21.16
CA SER A 34 -19.80 -9.16 21.32
C SER A 34 -20.18 -7.83 20.67
N ALA A 35 -21.41 -7.70 20.18
CA ALA A 35 -21.95 -6.47 19.59
C ALA A 35 -23.48 -6.45 19.62
N VAL A 36 -24.08 -5.27 19.51
CA VAL A 36 -25.53 -5.13 19.45
C VAL A 36 -26.08 -5.61 18.11
N GLY A 37 -26.94 -6.61 18.16
CA GLY A 37 -27.95 -6.88 17.12
C GLY A 37 -27.51 -7.75 15.92
N LYS A 38 -26.31 -8.37 15.84
CA LYS A 38 -25.97 -9.23 14.70
C LYS A 38 -25.14 -10.47 15.01
N LYS A 39 -25.55 -11.57 14.35
CA LYS A 39 -25.05 -12.94 14.55
C LYS A 39 -23.80 -13.32 13.71
N THR A 40 -23.14 -12.37 13.05
CA THR A 40 -22.06 -12.68 12.06
C THR A 40 -20.72 -12.12 12.47
N LEU A 41 -20.45 -12.04 13.77
CA LEU A 41 -19.19 -11.54 14.32
C LEU A 41 -17.97 -12.30 13.81
N GLY A 42 -18.08 -13.62 13.66
CA GLY A 42 -16.99 -14.44 13.11
C GLY A 42 -16.54 -14.10 11.69
N ARG A 43 -17.24 -13.19 10.99
CA ARG A 43 -16.76 -12.66 9.71
C ARG A 43 -15.63 -11.64 9.83
N MET A 44 -15.37 -11.17 11.04
CA MET A 44 -14.22 -10.29 11.32
C MET A 44 -12.94 -11.07 11.64
N THR A 45 -13.02 -12.40 11.67
CA THR A 45 -11.92 -13.28 12.10
C THR A 45 -11.89 -14.58 11.29
N ASP A 46 -12.47 -14.57 10.07
CA ASP A 46 -12.54 -15.79 9.22
C ASP A 46 -11.44 -15.87 8.16
N GLY A 47 -10.58 -14.84 8.07
CA GLY A 47 -9.49 -14.77 7.11
C GLY A 47 -9.95 -14.58 5.67
N GLN A 48 -11.16 -14.03 5.44
CA GLN A 48 -11.76 -13.93 4.12
C GLN A 48 -12.22 -12.50 3.80
N TYR A 49 -11.45 -11.75 3.06
CA TYR A 49 -11.78 -10.38 2.65
C TYR A 49 -13.09 -10.22 1.87
N GLN A 50 -13.66 -11.33 1.32
CA GLN A 50 -14.97 -11.30 0.66
C GLN A 50 -16.13 -11.23 1.64
N THR A 51 -15.89 -11.51 2.92
CA THR A 51 -16.88 -11.39 3.99
C THR A 51 -16.58 -10.18 4.86
N TYR A 52 -17.57 -9.69 5.55
CA TYR A 52 -17.39 -8.60 6.52
C TYR A 52 -18.50 -8.60 7.55
N TRP A 53 -18.23 -8.01 8.70
CA TRP A 53 -19.23 -7.65 9.68
C TRP A 53 -19.62 -6.19 9.54
N ALA A 54 -20.92 -5.90 9.64
CA ALA A 54 -21.45 -4.55 9.65
C ALA A 54 -22.15 -4.27 10.98
N SER A 55 -21.73 -3.23 11.70
CA SER A 55 -22.34 -2.84 12.97
C SER A 55 -23.78 -2.33 12.81
N SER A 56 -24.50 -2.19 13.92
CA SER A 56 -25.62 -1.28 14.04
C SER A 56 -25.14 0.18 13.82
N SER A 57 -26.03 1.16 13.87
CA SER A 57 -25.68 2.56 13.66
C SER A 57 -25.71 3.38 14.97
N GLY A 58 -25.03 4.52 14.96
CA GLY A 58 -25.03 5.47 16.07
C GLY A 58 -24.39 4.90 17.34
N SER A 59 -25.00 5.12 18.48
CA SER A 59 -24.49 4.66 19.79
C SER A 59 -24.35 3.14 19.92
N TYR A 60 -24.99 2.37 19.03
CA TYR A 60 -24.93 0.91 18.97
C TYR A 60 -23.89 0.38 17.96
N ALA A 61 -23.13 1.28 17.34
CA ALA A 61 -22.07 0.93 16.41
C ALA A 61 -20.78 0.64 17.18
N TYR A 62 -20.66 -0.56 17.78
CA TYR A 62 -19.46 -0.98 18.47
C TYR A 62 -19.29 -2.51 18.43
N VAL A 63 -18.07 -2.95 18.68
CA VAL A 63 -17.72 -4.33 19.05
C VAL A 63 -16.97 -4.29 20.37
N GLU A 64 -17.34 -5.15 21.30
CA GLU A 64 -16.66 -5.40 22.56
C GLU A 64 -15.83 -6.68 22.45
N ILE A 65 -14.67 -6.63 23.04
CA ILE A 65 -13.65 -7.68 23.08
C ILE A 65 -13.40 -8.01 24.55
N GLU A 66 -13.59 -9.25 24.92
CA GLU A 66 -13.18 -9.79 26.21
C GLU A 66 -12.04 -10.78 25.96
N ALA A 67 -10.89 -10.55 26.57
CA ALA A 67 -9.68 -11.34 26.42
C ALA A 67 -9.28 -11.96 27.76
N GLU A 68 -8.60 -13.11 27.72
CA GLU A 68 -8.00 -13.74 28.92
C GLU A 68 -6.69 -13.07 29.33
N GLU A 69 -6.07 -12.34 28.39
CA GLU A 69 -4.82 -11.62 28.55
C GLU A 69 -5.03 -10.12 28.21
N SER A 70 -4.06 -9.29 28.64
CA SER A 70 -4.09 -7.85 28.36
C SER A 70 -3.96 -7.58 26.85
N VAL A 71 -4.94 -6.89 26.26
CA VAL A 71 -4.92 -6.43 24.87
C VAL A 71 -3.99 -5.23 24.75
N GLY A 72 -2.88 -5.37 24.02
CA GLY A 72 -1.89 -4.32 23.78
C GLY A 72 -2.02 -3.67 22.39
N GLY A 73 -2.75 -4.28 21.46
CA GLY A 73 -2.92 -3.71 20.13
C GLY A 73 -4.09 -4.32 19.35
N LEU A 74 -4.63 -3.53 18.43
CA LEU A 74 -5.73 -3.91 17.55
C LEU A 74 -5.36 -3.59 16.11
N TYR A 75 -5.51 -4.55 15.20
CA TYR A 75 -5.36 -4.31 13.77
C TYR A 75 -6.71 -4.51 13.09
N VAL A 76 -7.24 -3.41 12.54
CA VAL A 76 -8.58 -3.35 11.94
C VAL A 76 -8.44 -3.19 10.44
N GLN A 77 -9.02 -4.10 9.67
CA GLN A 77 -9.09 -4.04 8.22
C GLN A 77 -10.53 -3.75 7.81
N PHE A 78 -10.77 -2.54 7.29
CA PHE A 78 -12.11 -2.12 6.87
C PHE A 78 -12.46 -2.71 5.50
N TYR A 79 -13.69 -3.17 5.35
CA TYR A 79 -14.21 -3.60 4.05
C TYR A 79 -14.43 -2.40 3.12
N GLU A 80 -15.10 -1.36 3.64
CA GLU A 80 -15.36 -0.07 2.99
C GLU A 80 -15.67 0.97 4.07
N ASP A 81 -15.84 2.24 3.69
CA ASP A 81 -16.20 3.32 4.61
C ASP A 81 -15.26 3.42 5.82
N ILE A 82 -14.03 3.80 5.55
CA ILE A 82 -13.01 4.01 6.58
C ILE A 82 -13.54 4.98 7.63
N ALA A 83 -13.48 4.58 8.89
CA ALA A 83 -13.92 5.38 10.01
C ALA A 83 -12.77 5.60 11.00
N ALA A 84 -12.63 6.84 11.49
CA ALA A 84 -11.82 7.06 12.68
C ALA A 84 -12.45 6.33 13.85
N LEU A 85 -11.66 5.58 14.62
CA LEU A 85 -12.10 4.76 15.74
C LEU A 85 -11.74 5.40 17.07
N GLU A 86 -12.60 5.17 18.07
CA GLU A 86 -12.25 5.23 19.48
C GLU A 86 -12.10 3.81 20.02
N VAL A 87 -10.99 3.59 20.72
CA VAL A 87 -10.80 2.39 21.54
C VAL A 87 -11.05 2.78 22.99
N GLN A 88 -11.88 2.03 23.67
CA GLN A 88 -12.32 2.30 25.03
C GLN A 88 -12.04 1.09 25.93
N THR A 89 -11.72 1.36 27.20
CA THR A 89 -11.64 0.38 28.28
C THR A 89 -12.53 0.83 29.43
N THR A 90 -12.80 -0.04 30.39
CA THR A 90 -13.57 0.34 31.58
C THR A 90 -12.66 0.82 32.70
N ASP A 91 -13.07 1.88 33.41
CA ASP A 91 -12.44 2.30 34.67
C ASP A 91 -12.90 1.43 35.86
N ASP A 92 -12.35 1.69 37.03
CA ASP A 92 -12.68 0.96 38.28
C ASP A 92 -14.17 1.03 38.67
N ALA A 93 -14.92 2.02 38.15
CA ALA A 93 -16.36 2.16 38.35
C ALA A 93 -17.18 1.46 37.25
N GLY A 94 -16.54 0.85 36.24
CA GLY A 94 -17.16 0.21 35.10
C GLY A 94 -17.62 1.18 34.01
N ALA A 95 -17.17 2.44 34.04
CA ALA A 95 -17.47 3.42 33.01
C ALA A 95 -16.46 3.34 31.85
N TRP A 96 -16.95 3.43 30.61
CA TRP A 96 -16.11 3.42 29.41
C TRP A 96 -15.30 4.70 29.27
N GLN A 97 -13.99 4.56 29.12
CA GLN A 97 -13.05 5.64 28.90
C GLN A 97 -12.30 5.43 27.59
N THR A 98 -12.17 6.48 26.75
CA THR A 98 -11.38 6.41 25.52
C THR A 98 -9.90 6.43 25.86
N VAL A 99 -9.18 5.39 25.45
CA VAL A 99 -7.73 5.21 25.69
C VAL A 99 -6.88 5.37 24.44
N ALA A 100 -7.47 5.17 23.25
CA ALA A 100 -6.79 5.39 21.97
C ALA A 100 -7.78 5.84 20.89
N VAL A 101 -7.25 6.49 19.85
CA VAL A 101 -8.02 6.97 18.69
C VAL A 101 -7.21 6.67 17.42
N SER A 102 -7.86 6.07 16.41
CA SER A 102 -7.26 5.90 15.09
C SER A 102 -7.43 7.14 14.20
N GLY A 103 -6.59 7.23 13.16
CA GLY A 103 -6.64 8.32 12.18
C GLY A 103 -7.85 8.27 11.26
N GLY A 104 -8.37 7.09 10.95
CA GLY A 104 -9.44 6.88 9.98
C GLY A 104 -9.02 7.26 8.56
N SER A 105 -7.76 7.01 8.20
CA SER A 105 -7.19 7.45 6.93
C SER A 105 -6.98 6.31 5.94
N PHE A 106 -6.84 5.08 6.43
CA PHE A 106 -6.47 3.91 5.63
C PHE A 106 -7.42 2.75 5.87
N LEU A 107 -7.54 1.85 4.89
CA LEU A 107 -8.35 0.63 5.05
C LEU A 107 -7.82 -0.29 6.15
N ASN A 108 -6.51 -0.28 6.38
CA ASN A 108 -5.85 -1.08 7.39
C ASN A 108 -5.25 -0.14 8.43
N GLU A 109 -5.70 -0.25 9.68
CA GLU A 109 -5.21 0.58 10.79
C GLU A 109 -4.80 -0.27 11.99
N TYR A 110 -3.58 -0.05 12.47
CA TYR A 110 -3.10 -0.59 13.73
C TYR A 110 -3.23 0.46 14.83
N ILE A 111 -3.79 0.05 15.96
CA ILE A 111 -4.02 0.91 17.12
C ILE A 111 -3.34 0.25 18.30
N ALA A 112 -2.18 0.82 18.71
CA ALA A 112 -1.50 0.41 19.93
C ALA A 112 -2.25 0.96 21.16
N LEU A 113 -2.24 0.21 22.25
CA LEU A 113 -2.77 0.61 23.56
C LEU A 113 -1.59 0.81 24.52
N ASP A 114 -1.45 2.01 25.06
CA ASP A 114 -0.37 2.36 26.01
C ASP A 114 -0.47 1.59 27.34
N ALA A 115 -1.68 1.25 27.73
CA ALA A 115 -1.98 0.39 28.87
C ALA A 115 -2.98 -0.66 28.41
N GLY A 116 -2.58 -1.91 28.46
CA GLY A 116 -3.43 -3.02 28.07
C GLY A 116 -4.64 -3.18 29.02
N ALA A 117 -5.67 -3.82 28.51
CA ALA A 117 -6.90 -4.13 29.26
C ALA A 117 -7.51 -5.46 28.78
N GLU A 118 -8.14 -6.20 29.68
CA GLU A 118 -8.83 -7.46 29.36
C GLU A 118 -10.18 -7.21 28.66
N THR A 119 -10.76 -6.00 28.83
CA THR A 119 -12.03 -5.62 28.20
C THR A 119 -11.86 -4.34 27.40
N VAL A 120 -12.05 -4.45 26.09
CA VAL A 120 -11.84 -3.36 25.14
C VAL A 120 -13.08 -3.21 24.25
N ARG A 121 -13.42 -1.95 23.90
CA ARG A 121 -14.49 -1.65 22.94
C ARG A 121 -13.94 -0.80 21.81
N ILE A 122 -14.28 -1.17 20.58
CA ILE A 122 -14.03 -0.36 19.37
C ILE A 122 -15.34 0.24 18.91
N ARG A 123 -15.35 1.53 18.60
CA ARG A 123 -16.49 2.26 18.04
C ARG A 123 -16.07 3.37 17.09
N PRO A 124 -16.97 3.85 16.19
CA PRO A 124 -16.69 5.05 15.43
C PRO A 124 -16.47 6.24 16.35
N LYS A 125 -15.45 7.06 16.06
CA LYS A 125 -15.21 8.31 16.75
C LYS A 125 -16.47 9.19 16.70
N ASP A 126 -16.78 9.90 17.77
CA ASP A 126 -17.98 10.71 17.93
C ASP A 126 -19.30 9.90 17.97
N GLY A 127 -19.25 8.58 18.01
CA GLY A 127 -20.41 7.70 18.11
C GLY A 127 -21.38 7.81 16.93
N LYS A 128 -20.89 8.17 15.76
CA LYS A 128 -21.69 8.31 14.54
C LYS A 128 -21.27 7.30 13.48
N GLY A 129 -22.21 6.96 12.59
CA GLY A 129 -21.94 6.06 11.47
C GLY A 129 -22.09 4.58 11.81
N ARG A 130 -21.41 3.76 11.05
CA ARG A 130 -21.36 2.30 11.14
C ARG A 130 -19.92 1.82 10.92
N LEU A 131 -19.62 0.63 11.39
CA LEU A 131 -18.38 -0.09 11.09
C LEU A 131 -18.65 -1.17 10.05
N PHE A 132 -17.76 -1.28 9.07
CA PHE A 132 -17.72 -2.35 8.08
C PHE A 132 -16.32 -2.98 8.16
N ILE A 133 -16.18 -4.02 8.99
CA ILE A 133 -14.89 -4.65 9.29
C ILE A 133 -14.79 -5.96 8.52
N ALA A 134 -13.78 -6.09 7.66
CA ALA A 134 -13.43 -7.33 6.99
C ALA A 134 -12.69 -8.25 7.95
N GLU A 135 -11.59 -7.76 8.55
CA GLU A 135 -10.80 -8.53 9.52
C GLU A 135 -10.42 -7.69 10.74
N LEU A 136 -10.37 -8.33 11.87
CA LEU A 136 -9.94 -7.79 13.16
C LEU A 136 -8.95 -8.75 13.80
N HIS A 137 -7.73 -8.29 14.02
CA HIS A 137 -6.71 -9.02 14.75
C HIS A 137 -6.45 -8.34 16.09
N ILE A 138 -6.35 -9.13 17.14
CA ILE A 138 -6.17 -8.69 18.52
C ILE A 138 -4.82 -9.21 19.00
N PHE A 139 -4.02 -8.31 19.56
CA PHE A 139 -2.67 -8.62 20.02
C PHE A 139 -2.54 -8.37 21.52
N GLY A 140 -1.73 -9.22 22.17
CA GLY A 140 -1.23 -8.98 23.51
C GLY A 140 -0.25 -7.81 23.55
N GLU A 141 0.42 -7.59 24.69
CA GLU A 141 1.42 -6.56 24.85
C GLU A 141 2.68 -6.83 24.01
N GLY A 142 3.27 -5.78 23.44
CA GLY A 142 4.48 -5.86 22.61
C GLY A 142 4.40 -5.02 21.36
N ASP A 143 5.47 -5.08 20.54
CA ASP A 143 5.50 -4.41 19.25
C ASP A 143 4.67 -5.16 18.22
N ALA A 144 4.01 -4.41 17.32
CA ALA A 144 3.27 -5.01 16.21
C ALA A 144 4.17 -5.95 15.38
N PRO A 145 3.69 -7.14 14.99
CA PRO A 145 4.40 -8.01 14.05
C PRO A 145 4.64 -7.31 12.70
N ASP A 146 5.69 -7.68 11.99
CA ASP A 146 6.09 -7.06 10.70
C ASP A 146 5.00 -7.13 9.61
N TRP A 147 4.11 -8.11 9.68
CA TRP A 147 3.01 -8.25 8.72
C TRP A 147 1.84 -7.29 9.00
N VAL A 148 1.77 -6.69 10.18
CA VAL A 148 0.77 -5.68 10.54
C VAL A 148 1.11 -4.38 9.81
N GLN A 149 0.21 -3.98 8.93
CA GLN A 149 0.43 -2.84 8.04
C GLN A 149 0.20 -1.52 8.79
N GLN A 150 1.21 -0.68 8.78
CA GLN A 150 1.17 0.68 9.34
C GLN A 150 1.45 1.67 8.21
N TRP A 151 0.39 2.04 7.50
CA TRP A 151 0.46 2.86 6.30
C TRP A 151 0.77 4.32 6.62
N GLU A 152 1.61 4.90 5.78
CA GLU A 152 1.86 6.33 5.70
C GLU A 152 1.06 6.96 4.56
N ALA A 153 0.86 8.28 4.61
CA ALA A 153 0.21 9.00 3.52
C ALA A 153 0.95 8.81 2.18
N PRO A 154 0.27 8.93 1.03
CA PRO A 154 0.93 8.95 -0.27
C PRO A 154 2.08 9.95 -0.30
N LEU A 155 3.14 9.61 -1.02
CA LEU A 155 4.33 10.45 -1.15
C LEU A 155 4.01 11.77 -1.86
N ASP A 156 4.53 12.86 -1.34
CA ASP A 156 4.56 14.17 -2.02
C ASP A 156 5.80 14.36 -2.91
N LYS A 157 6.80 13.48 -2.78
CA LYS A 157 7.98 13.36 -3.65
C LYS A 157 8.42 11.91 -3.72
N ALA A 158 8.11 11.26 -4.84
CA ALA A 158 8.56 9.91 -5.15
C ALA A 158 9.83 9.91 -6.01
N ASP A 159 10.67 8.90 -5.85
CA ASP A 159 11.74 8.61 -6.80
C ASP A 159 11.14 7.89 -8.02
N LEU A 160 10.27 6.90 -7.77
CA LEU A 160 9.61 6.10 -8.80
C LEU A 160 8.10 6.05 -8.56
N LEU A 161 7.33 6.19 -9.63
CA LEU A 161 5.90 5.87 -9.69
C LEU A 161 5.69 4.59 -10.51
N ALA A 162 5.16 3.55 -9.87
CA ALA A 162 4.60 2.39 -10.56
C ALA A 162 3.12 2.66 -10.83
N LEU A 163 2.74 2.81 -12.09
CA LEU A 163 1.39 3.18 -12.51
C LEU A 163 0.73 2.01 -13.25
N ALA A 164 -0.34 1.46 -12.70
CA ALA A 164 -1.05 0.31 -13.24
C ALA A 164 -2.53 0.61 -13.50
N ALA A 165 -3.19 -0.22 -14.30
CA ALA A 165 -4.62 -0.10 -14.56
C ALA A 165 -5.43 -0.70 -13.41
N HIS A 166 -5.14 -1.94 -13.00
CA HIS A 166 -5.87 -2.66 -11.94
C HIS A 166 -4.93 -3.12 -10.83
N PRO A 167 -5.43 -3.35 -9.62
CA PRO A 167 -4.71 -4.11 -8.59
C PRO A 167 -4.40 -5.53 -9.06
N ASP A 168 -3.14 -5.89 -9.09
CA ASP A 168 -2.44 -7.10 -9.56
C ASP A 168 -1.50 -6.85 -10.77
N ASP A 169 -1.83 -5.91 -11.65
CA ASP A 169 -1.04 -5.57 -12.85
C ASP A 169 0.41 -5.15 -12.51
N GLU A 170 0.61 -4.46 -11.37
CA GLU A 170 1.90 -4.00 -10.91
C GLU A 170 2.87 -5.15 -10.59
N LEU A 171 2.33 -6.33 -10.29
CA LEU A 171 3.10 -7.53 -10.01
C LEU A 171 3.23 -8.41 -11.25
N LEU A 172 2.13 -8.57 -11.99
CA LEU A 172 2.09 -9.40 -13.19
C LEU A 172 2.99 -8.85 -14.31
N PHE A 173 2.91 -7.53 -14.56
CA PHE A 173 3.50 -6.91 -15.74
C PHE A 173 4.67 -5.97 -15.44
N LEU A 174 4.72 -5.37 -14.25
CA LEU A 174 5.88 -4.57 -13.85
C LEU A 174 6.89 -5.37 -13.01
N GLY A 175 6.57 -6.62 -12.70
CA GLY A 175 7.45 -7.63 -12.14
C GLY A 175 8.11 -7.23 -10.84
N GLY A 176 9.42 -7.39 -10.77
CA GLY A 176 10.23 -7.08 -9.61
C GLY A 176 10.48 -5.59 -9.34
N THR A 177 9.84 -4.67 -10.10
CA THR A 177 10.07 -3.22 -9.95
C THR A 177 9.87 -2.74 -8.52
N ILE A 178 8.74 -3.10 -7.90
CA ILE A 178 8.42 -2.62 -6.55
C ILE A 178 9.35 -3.23 -5.50
N PRO A 179 9.47 -4.57 -5.35
CA PRO A 179 10.34 -5.13 -4.32
C PRO A 179 11.83 -4.76 -4.51
N TYR A 180 12.29 -4.58 -5.74
CA TYR A 180 13.66 -4.15 -5.99
C TYR A 180 13.88 -2.69 -5.58
N TYR A 181 13.08 -1.74 -6.07
CA TYR A 181 13.33 -0.33 -5.78
C TYR A 181 12.84 0.12 -4.41
N ALA A 182 11.67 -0.32 -3.95
CA ALA A 182 11.18 0.05 -2.62
C ALA A 182 11.89 -0.75 -1.52
N GLY A 183 11.93 -2.06 -1.64
CA GLY A 183 12.42 -2.93 -0.59
C GLY A 183 13.94 -3.00 -0.53
N GLU A 184 14.63 -3.35 -1.62
CA GLU A 184 16.09 -3.53 -1.61
C GLU A 184 16.84 -2.20 -1.67
N MET A 185 16.45 -1.32 -2.61
CA MET A 185 17.16 -0.05 -2.85
C MET A 185 16.73 1.07 -1.92
N GLY A 186 15.65 0.90 -1.14
CA GLY A 186 15.11 1.92 -0.24
C GLY A 186 14.65 3.19 -0.96
N ARG A 187 14.30 3.10 -2.25
CA ARG A 187 13.77 4.22 -3.02
C ARG A 187 12.34 4.55 -2.59
N LYS A 188 11.97 5.80 -2.67
CA LYS A 188 10.59 6.26 -2.45
C LYS A 188 9.73 5.88 -3.64
N VAL A 189 9.06 4.72 -3.54
CA VAL A 189 8.18 4.20 -4.59
C VAL A 189 6.73 4.50 -4.24
N GLN A 190 6.06 5.28 -5.10
CA GLN A 190 4.62 5.46 -5.06
C GLN A 190 3.97 4.50 -6.04
N VAL A 191 2.87 3.88 -5.65
CA VAL A 191 2.05 3.05 -6.56
C VAL A 191 0.72 3.74 -6.82
N ALA A 192 0.24 3.70 -8.06
CA ALA A 192 -1.05 4.27 -8.43
C ALA A 192 -1.82 3.38 -9.41
N TYR A 193 -3.15 3.40 -9.29
CA TYR A 193 -4.06 2.61 -10.10
C TYR A 193 -5.16 3.47 -10.70
N LEU A 194 -5.62 3.13 -11.92
CA LEU A 194 -6.78 3.81 -12.50
C LEU A 194 -8.09 3.30 -11.91
N VAL A 195 -8.20 1.99 -11.72
CA VAL A 195 -9.43 1.29 -11.34
C VAL A 195 -9.44 0.95 -9.84
N PRO A 196 -10.48 1.36 -9.08
CA PRO A 196 -10.54 1.08 -7.65
C PRO A 196 -10.89 -0.38 -7.31
N THR A 197 -11.50 -1.11 -8.24
CA THR A 197 -11.99 -2.49 -8.10
C THR A 197 -12.94 -2.74 -6.91
N MET A 198 -13.16 -4.01 -6.55
CA MET A 198 -14.00 -4.39 -5.40
C MET A 198 -13.26 -4.16 -4.07
N PRO A 199 -13.97 -3.88 -2.96
CA PRO A 199 -13.34 -3.61 -1.67
C PRO A 199 -12.32 -4.67 -1.23
N TYR A 200 -12.66 -5.96 -1.32
CA TYR A 200 -11.76 -7.04 -0.95
C TYR A 200 -10.46 -7.07 -1.77
N ARG A 201 -10.52 -6.73 -3.08
CA ARG A 201 -9.31 -6.63 -3.92
C ARG A 201 -8.37 -5.49 -3.49
N ARG A 202 -8.91 -4.46 -2.84
CA ARG A 202 -8.06 -3.39 -2.25
C ARG A 202 -7.29 -3.90 -1.03
N LEU A 203 -7.89 -4.76 -0.21
CA LEU A 203 -7.20 -5.40 0.91
C LEU A 203 -6.11 -6.35 0.40
N GLU A 204 -6.45 -7.21 -0.58
CA GLU A 204 -5.48 -8.08 -1.26
C GLU A 204 -4.29 -7.30 -1.84
N LEU A 205 -4.56 -6.15 -2.49
CA LEU A 205 -3.55 -5.23 -3.00
C LEU A 205 -2.61 -4.71 -1.89
N LEU A 206 -3.18 -4.27 -0.77
CA LEU A 206 -2.40 -3.71 0.34
C LEU A 206 -1.47 -4.76 0.94
N ASP A 207 -1.90 -6.03 1.04
CA ASP A 207 -1.05 -7.14 1.49
C ASP A 207 0.13 -7.36 0.54
N GLY A 208 -0.12 -7.39 -0.77
CA GLY A 208 0.91 -7.56 -1.78
C GLY A 208 1.94 -6.42 -1.77
N LEU A 209 1.49 -5.18 -1.71
CA LEU A 209 2.36 -4.01 -1.65
C LEU A 209 3.21 -3.98 -0.37
N TRP A 210 2.61 -4.30 0.78
CA TRP A 210 3.32 -4.35 2.05
C TRP A 210 4.43 -5.39 2.04
N LEU A 211 4.16 -6.58 1.51
CA LEU A 211 5.14 -7.65 1.33
C LEU A 211 6.31 -7.22 0.44
N CYS A 212 6.06 -6.37 -0.57
CA CYS A 212 7.09 -5.80 -1.44
C CYS A 212 7.87 -4.62 -0.81
N GLY A 213 7.57 -4.23 0.43
CA GLY A 213 8.28 -3.17 1.14
C GLY A 213 7.71 -1.76 0.95
N VAL A 214 6.54 -1.60 0.32
CA VAL A 214 5.84 -0.30 0.21
C VAL A 214 5.23 0.07 1.56
N LYS A 215 5.45 1.31 2.01
CA LYS A 215 4.90 1.85 3.25
C LYS A 215 3.92 3.01 3.03
N ASN A 216 3.98 3.63 1.86
CA ASN A 216 3.09 4.73 1.52
C ASN A 216 1.84 4.22 0.80
N TYR A 217 0.68 4.66 1.27
CA TYR A 217 -0.62 4.22 0.76
C TYR A 217 -0.75 4.46 -0.74
N PRO A 218 -1.28 3.51 -1.53
CA PRO A 218 -1.41 3.68 -2.97
C PRO A 218 -2.43 4.75 -3.34
N MET A 219 -2.20 5.43 -4.46
CA MET A 219 -3.15 6.38 -5.05
C MET A 219 -4.12 5.61 -5.96
N ILE A 220 -5.41 5.65 -5.64
CA ILE A 220 -6.41 4.87 -6.36
C ILE A 220 -7.38 5.79 -7.09
N GLY A 221 -7.50 5.62 -8.40
CA GLY A 221 -8.43 6.32 -9.27
C GLY A 221 -9.88 5.87 -9.07
N HIS A 222 -10.73 6.37 -9.93
CA HIS A 222 -12.19 6.17 -9.82
C HIS A 222 -12.82 5.66 -11.12
N PHE A 223 -12.00 5.14 -12.04
CA PHE A 223 -12.48 4.67 -13.33
C PHE A 223 -13.18 3.31 -13.17
N PRO A 224 -14.42 3.15 -13.67
CA PRO A 224 -15.13 1.90 -13.51
C PRO A 224 -14.40 0.75 -14.21
N ASP A 225 -14.33 -0.40 -13.57
CA ASP A 225 -13.77 -1.61 -14.20
C ASP A 225 -14.60 -2.00 -15.44
N LYS A 226 -13.97 -1.99 -16.62
CA LYS A 226 -14.59 -2.27 -17.91
C LYS A 226 -13.65 -3.05 -18.81
N TYR A 227 -14.13 -4.14 -19.36
CA TYR A 227 -13.37 -4.93 -20.32
C TYR A 227 -13.56 -4.39 -21.74
N GLN A 228 -12.46 -3.98 -22.38
CA GLN A 228 -12.37 -3.56 -23.77
C GLN A 228 -11.02 -4.00 -24.35
N LEU A 229 -10.96 -4.24 -25.64
CA LEU A 229 -9.72 -4.66 -26.33
C LEU A 229 -9.07 -3.57 -27.17
N THR A 230 -9.66 -2.37 -27.19
CA THR A 230 -9.09 -1.24 -27.96
C THR A 230 -9.11 0.03 -27.12
N LEU A 231 -8.11 0.90 -27.32
CA LEU A 231 -8.05 2.21 -26.68
C LEU A 231 -9.29 3.07 -27.02
N LYS A 232 -9.75 3.05 -28.30
CA LYS A 232 -10.95 3.77 -28.72
C LYS A 232 -12.20 3.23 -27.98
N GLY A 233 -12.31 1.91 -27.89
CA GLY A 233 -13.42 1.27 -27.17
C GLY A 233 -13.41 1.60 -25.69
N MET A 234 -12.22 1.67 -25.08
CA MET A 234 -12.07 2.03 -23.68
C MET A 234 -12.52 3.46 -23.40
N TYR A 235 -12.03 4.43 -24.16
CA TYR A 235 -12.43 5.84 -24.00
C TYR A 235 -13.90 6.13 -24.39
N ALA A 236 -14.59 5.19 -25.04
CA ALA A 236 -16.03 5.31 -25.29
C ALA A 236 -16.89 4.77 -24.13
N GLN A 237 -16.30 4.14 -23.12
CA GLN A 237 -17.05 3.63 -21.97
C GLN A 237 -17.49 4.77 -21.05
N LYS A 238 -18.68 4.60 -20.44
CA LYS A 238 -19.14 5.55 -19.42
C LYS A 238 -18.18 5.61 -18.24
N GLY A 239 -17.76 6.81 -17.91
CA GLY A 239 -16.75 7.06 -16.85
C GLY A 239 -15.31 7.08 -17.35
N TRP A 240 -15.10 6.72 -18.62
CA TRP A 240 -13.78 6.78 -19.27
C TRP A 240 -13.80 7.81 -20.40
N SER A 241 -13.05 8.87 -20.27
CA SER A 241 -12.75 9.77 -21.40
C SER A 241 -11.25 10.00 -21.45
N ARG A 242 -10.71 10.25 -22.62
CA ARG A 242 -9.29 10.57 -22.78
C ARG A 242 -8.90 11.73 -21.84
N GLU A 243 -9.69 12.78 -21.81
CA GLU A 243 -9.42 13.95 -20.97
C GLU A 243 -9.41 13.59 -19.48
N SER A 244 -10.35 12.77 -18.98
CA SER A 244 -10.41 12.41 -17.57
C SER A 244 -9.23 11.53 -17.14
N VAL A 245 -8.83 10.57 -17.99
CA VAL A 245 -7.67 9.70 -17.70
C VAL A 245 -6.37 10.50 -17.75
N TYR A 246 -6.18 11.34 -18.75
CA TYR A 246 -5.01 12.21 -18.87
C TYR A 246 -4.88 13.15 -17.67
N ARG A 247 -6.00 13.76 -17.24
CA ARG A 247 -6.04 14.63 -16.08
C ARG A 247 -5.67 13.87 -14.80
N PHE A 248 -6.23 12.69 -14.58
CA PHE A 248 -5.93 11.88 -13.40
C PHE A 248 -4.44 11.55 -13.33
N VAL A 249 -3.82 11.11 -14.43
CA VAL A 249 -2.40 10.76 -14.44
C VAL A 249 -1.52 12.00 -14.27
N ALA A 250 -1.85 13.13 -14.92
CA ALA A 250 -1.12 14.39 -14.74
C ALA A 250 -1.24 14.93 -13.31
N GLU A 251 -2.42 14.78 -12.67
CA GLU A 251 -2.65 15.11 -11.26
C GLU A 251 -1.79 14.22 -10.35
N THR A 252 -1.73 12.91 -10.64
CA THR A 252 -0.88 11.96 -9.92
C THR A 252 0.60 12.37 -10.02
N TYR A 253 1.07 12.77 -11.20
CA TYR A 253 2.44 13.25 -11.39
C TYR A 253 2.75 14.51 -10.56
N ARG A 254 1.83 15.45 -10.49
CA ARG A 254 1.99 16.65 -9.66
C ARG A 254 1.90 16.35 -8.16
N ALA A 255 1.03 15.43 -7.78
CA ALA A 255 0.83 15.05 -6.38
C ALA A 255 2.07 14.38 -5.79
N CYS A 256 2.59 13.33 -6.45
CA CYS A 256 3.73 12.57 -5.94
C CYS A 256 5.08 12.92 -6.58
N ARG A 257 5.11 13.81 -7.57
CA ARG A 257 6.33 14.37 -8.20
C ARG A 257 7.43 13.34 -8.51
N PRO A 258 7.13 12.27 -9.29
CA PRO A 258 8.08 11.19 -9.55
C PRO A 258 9.20 11.63 -10.51
N ASP A 259 10.42 11.17 -10.26
CA ASP A 259 11.51 11.31 -11.23
C ASP A 259 11.37 10.28 -12.34
N VAL A 260 11.04 9.04 -12.00
CA VAL A 260 10.85 7.92 -12.91
C VAL A 260 9.41 7.42 -12.85
N VAL A 261 8.84 7.10 -14.01
CA VAL A 261 7.54 6.42 -14.13
C VAL A 261 7.72 5.11 -14.86
N VAL A 262 7.14 4.04 -14.33
CA VAL A 262 7.09 2.70 -14.94
C VAL A 262 5.62 2.31 -15.09
N THR A 263 5.22 1.88 -16.28
CA THR A 263 3.83 1.51 -16.56
C THR A 263 3.71 0.45 -17.66
N GLN A 264 2.49 0.12 -18.04
CA GLN A 264 2.10 -0.98 -18.90
C GLN A 264 2.38 -0.76 -20.39
N ASP A 265 2.15 -1.83 -21.20
CA ASP A 265 2.38 -1.85 -22.65
C ASP A 265 1.40 -0.93 -23.40
N VAL A 266 1.91 -0.20 -24.39
CA VAL A 266 1.10 0.61 -25.34
C VAL A 266 0.06 -0.23 -26.08
N ASN A 267 0.35 -1.51 -26.30
CA ASN A 267 -0.57 -2.45 -26.94
C ASN A 267 -1.54 -3.09 -25.93
N GLY A 268 -1.30 -2.84 -24.64
CA GLY A 268 -1.98 -3.48 -23.52
C GLY A 268 -1.64 -4.97 -23.44
N GLU A 269 -1.22 -5.44 -22.29
CA GLU A 269 -1.04 -6.88 -22.08
C GLU A 269 -2.34 -7.59 -22.42
N TYR A 270 -2.27 -8.72 -23.13
CA TYR A 270 -3.41 -9.43 -23.74
C TYR A 270 -4.44 -8.53 -24.48
N GLY A 271 -4.02 -7.34 -24.91
CA GLY A 271 -4.84 -6.37 -25.65
C GLY A 271 -5.80 -5.55 -24.78
N HIS A 272 -5.70 -5.60 -23.46
CA HIS A 272 -6.65 -4.95 -22.55
C HIS A 272 -6.68 -3.42 -22.73
N GLY A 273 -7.89 -2.86 -22.90
CA GLY A 273 -8.08 -1.44 -23.20
C GLY A 273 -7.70 -0.50 -22.07
N ALA A 274 -7.84 -0.91 -20.81
CA ALA A 274 -7.43 -0.10 -19.65
C ALA A 274 -5.90 0.00 -19.57
N HIS A 275 -5.15 -1.10 -19.88
CA HIS A 275 -3.68 -1.07 -19.96
C HIS A 275 -3.21 -0.12 -21.07
N ARG A 276 -3.86 -0.17 -22.25
CA ARG A 276 -3.61 0.79 -23.33
C ARG A 276 -3.88 2.23 -22.88
N ALA A 277 -4.95 2.45 -22.11
CA ALA A 277 -5.33 3.79 -21.65
C ALA A 277 -4.35 4.34 -20.62
N VAL A 278 -3.81 3.50 -19.71
CA VAL A 278 -2.80 3.94 -18.75
C VAL A 278 -1.49 4.30 -19.45
N ALA A 279 -1.04 3.49 -20.43
CA ALA A 279 0.16 3.75 -21.21
C ALA A 279 0.03 5.03 -22.09
N ASP A 280 -1.14 5.23 -22.73
CA ASP A 280 -1.45 6.43 -23.50
C ASP A 280 -1.45 7.69 -22.62
N ALA A 281 -2.10 7.59 -21.45
CA ALA A 281 -2.17 8.70 -20.50
C ALA A 281 -0.82 9.01 -19.85
N ALA A 282 -0.01 8.01 -19.52
CA ALA A 282 1.30 8.19 -18.93
C ALA A 282 2.21 9.04 -19.85
N GLN A 283 2.18 8.78 -21.15
CA GLN A 283 2.95 9.55 -22.13
C GLN A 283 2.42 11.00 -22.26
N ALA A 284 1.10 11.16 -22.39
CA ALA A 284 0.49 12.47 -22.57
C ALA A 284 0.60 13.35 -21.32
N ALA A 285 0.53 12.74 -20.14
CA ALA A 285 0.57 13.42 -18.85
C ALA A 285 1.92 14.09 -18.55
N ILE A 286 3.03 13.68 -19.19
CA ILE A 286 4.33 14.33 -19.01
C ILE A 286 4.25 15.82 -19.38
N ALA A 287 3.72 16.13 -20.55
CA ALA A 287 3.58 17.51 -21.00
C ALA A 287 2.52 18.28 -20.19
N LEU A 288 1.40 17.62 -19.85
CA LEU A 288 0.31 18.23 -19.08
C LEU A 288 0.72 18.55 -17.64
N ALA A 289 1.47 17.68 -17.00
CA ALA A 289 1.96 17.91 -15.64
C ALA A 289 3.00 19.05 -15.58
N ALA A 290 3.78 19.23 -16.63
CA ALA A 290 4.78 20.28 -16.72
C ALA A 290 4.21 21.65 -17.16
N ASP A 291 3.01 21.71 -17.73
CA ASP A 291 2.42 22.95 -18.26
C ASP A 291 1.79 23.80 -17.14
N GLU A 292 2.42 24.94 -16.85
CA GLU A 292 1.90 25.91 -15.88
C GLU A 292 0.47 26.39 -16.18
N LYS A 293 0.07 26.40 -17.45
CA LYS A 293 -1.26 26.85 -17.87
C LYS A 293 -2.35 25.80 -17.63
N TYR A 294 -1.98 24.57 -17.35
CA TYR A 294 -2.92 23.48 -17.05
C TYR A 294 -3.40 23.46 -15.59
N GLN A 295 -3.13 24.56 -14.82
CA GLN A 295 -3.42 24.66 -13.39
C GLN A 295 -4.92 24.66 -13.03
N GLU A 296 -5.77 25.34 -13.82
CA GLU A 296 -7.21 25.52 -13.51
C GLU A 296 -7.98 24.20 -13.39
N LYS A 297 -7.43 23.12 -13.92
CA LYS A 297 -8.04 21.78 -13.93
C LYS A 297 -7.45 20.83 -12.90
N MET A 298 -6.49 21.30 -12.11
CA MET A 298 -5.71 20.48 -11.19
C MET A 298 -5.92 20.87 -9.74
N THR A 299 -5.94 19.89 -8.85
CA THR A 299 -5.96 20.10 -7.38
C THR A 299 -4.57 20.48 -6.90
N HIS A 300 -3.52 19.78 -7.43
CA HIS A 300 -2.12 20.09 -7.18
C HIS A 300 -1.63 21.08 -8.25
N SER A 301 -1.38 22.32 -7.87
CA SER A 301 -1.11 23.42 -8.81
C SER A 301 0.34 23.48 -9.31
N GLU A 302 1.29 23.00 -8.51
CA GLU A 302 2.70 23.10 -8.87
C GLU A 302 3.06 22.17 -10.02
N PRO A 303 3.57 22.70 -11.15
CA PRO A 303 3.99 21.89 -12.29
C PRO A 303 5.10 20.90 -11.90
N TRP A 304 5.10 19.75 -12.54
CA TRP A 304 6.14 18.75 -12.33
C TRP A 304 6.63 18.16 -13.66
N GLN A 305 7.95 18.08 -13.82
CA GLN A 305 8.59 17.46 -14.96
C GLN A 305 9.10 16.06 -14.58
N VAL A 306 8.43 15.02 -15.07
CA VAL A 306 8.94 13.65 -15.03
C VAL A 306 10.24 13.57 -15.83
N LYS A 307 11.26 12.90 -15.31
CA LYS A 307 12.56 12.79 -15.97
C LYS A 307 12.63 11.61 -16.93
N LYS A 308 12.05 10.47 -16.57
CA LYS A 308 12.07 9.24 -17.40
C LYS A 308 10.73 8.51 -17.32
N LEU A 309 10.31 7.95 -18.46
CA LEU A 309 9.14 7.07 -18.57
C LEU A 309 9.54 5.76 -19.23
N TYR A 310 9.29 4.65 -18.54
CA TYR A 310 9.44 3.30 -19.07
C TYR A 310 8.08 2.65 -19.29
N LEU A 311 7.94 1.97 -20.41
CA LEU A 311 6.77 1.18 -20.74
C LEU A 311 7.13 -0.30 -20.85
N HIS A 312 6.32 -1.15 -20.28
CA HIS A 312 6.47 -2.59 -20.40
C HIS A 312 6.41 -3.01 -21.89
N LEU A 313 7.24 -3.94 -22.30
CA LEU A 313 7.36 -4.47 -23.67
C LEU A 313 7.58 -3.41 -24.79
N TYR A 314 7.98 -2.19 -24.45
CA TYR A 314 8.22 -1.16 -25.44
C TYR A 314 9.52 -1.42 -26.20
N GLU A 315 9.45 -1.47 -27.54
CA GLU A 315 10.56 -1.92 -28.36
C GLU A 315 11.65 -0.86 -28.59
N GLN A 316 11.34 0.42 -28.36
CA GLN A 316 12.33 1.50 -28.52
C GLN A 316 13.16 1.65 -27.25
N ASN A 317 14.48 1.90 -27.42
CA ASN A 317 15.43 2.01 -26.31
C ASN A 317 15.22 0.92 -25.25
N PRO A 318 15.31 -0.38 -25.64
CA PRO A 318 14.94 -1.49 -24.78
C PRO A 318 15.85 -1.60 -23.55
N VAL A 319 15.24 -1.86 -22.42
CA VAL A 319 15.87 -2.09 -21.12
C VAL A 319 15.44 -3.45 -20.62
N LYS A 320 16.39 -4.24 -20.10
CA LYS A 320 16.10 -5.55 -19.52
C LYS A 320 16.57 -5.60 -18.09
N MET A 321 15.61 -5.75 -17.18
CA MET A 321 15.86 -5.85 -15.75
C MET A 321 16.24 -7.28 -15.34
N ASP A 322 17.10 -7.41 -14.34
CA ASP A 322 17.43 -8.70 -13.75
C ASP A 322 16.74 -8.86 -12.39
N TRP A 323 15.53 -9.40 -12.43
CA TRP A 323 14.73 -9.66 -11.22
C TRP A 323 15.14 -10.90 -10.44
N ARG A 324 16.18 -11.64 -10.90
CA ARG A 324 16.64 -12.86 -10.26
C ARG A 324 17.88 -12.67 -9.40
N LYS A 325 18.36 -11.45 -9.26
CA LYS A 325 19.41 -11.13 -8.28
C LYS A 325 18.90 -11.32 -6.87
N PRO A 326 19.65 -12.01 -5.97
CA PRO A 326 19.30 -12.10 -4.56
C PRO A 326 19.26 -10.71 -3.90
N LEU A 327 18.22 -10.43 -3.13
CA LEU A 327 18.01 -9.18 -2.41
C LEU A 327 18.38 -9.35 -0.94
N ALA A 328 19.30 -8.52 -0.43
CA ALA A 328 19.77 -8.60 0.95
C ALA A 328 18.68 -8.25 1.96
N ALA A 329 17.87 -7.23 1.65
CA ALA A 329 16.75 -6.80 2.48
C ALA A 329 15.68 -7.89 2.69
N PHE A 330 15.64 -8.90 1.81
CA PHE A 330 14.66 -9.98 1.85
C PHE A 330 15.30 -11.36 2.10
N GLY A 331 16.46 -11.38 2.78
CA GLY A 331 17.13 -12.63 3.15
C GLY A 331 17.58 -13.48 1.98
N GLY A 332 17.87 -12.87 0.83
CA GLY A 332 18.36 -13.53 -0.37
C GLY A 332 17.26 -14.01 -1.33
N GLN A 333 15.98 -13.75 -1.05
CA GLN A 333 14.91 -13.93 -2.04
C GLN A 333 15.12 -12.96 -3.20
N THR A 334 14.65 -13.33 -4.40
CA THR A 334 14.76 -12.46 -5.58
C THR A 334 13.55 -11.53 -5.71
N ALA A 335 13.67 -10.45 -6.48
CA ALA A 335 12.55 -9.58 -6.77
C ALA A 335 11.42 -10.32 -7.51
N PHE A 336 11.76 -11.30 -8.33
CA PHE A 336 10.80 -12.19 -8.98
C PHE A 336 10.03 -13.07 -7.98
N ASP A 337 10.73 -13.67 -7.00
CA ASP A 337 10.09 -14.50 -5.97
C ASP A 337 9.13 -13.65 -5.12
N LEU A 338 9.53 -12.43 -4.77
CA LEU A 338 8.70 -11.51 -4.00
C LEU A 338 7.47 -11.05 -4.77
N ALA A 339 7.61 -10.70 -6.05
CA ALA A 339 6.48 -10.33 -6.90
C ALA A 339 5.50 -11.52 -7.04
N SER A 340 6.02 -12.74 -7.19
CA SER A 340 5.18 -13.96 -7.25
C SER A 340 4.41 -14.20 -5.96
N ARG A 341 5.08 -14.09 -4.81
CA ARG A 341 4.43 -14.22 -3.49
C ARG A 341 3.44 -13.09 -3.21
N ALA A 342 3.75 -11.87 -3.62
CA ALA A 342 2.84 -10.73 -3.49
C ALA A 342 1.59 -10.91 -4.37
N PHE A 343 1.74 -11.52 -5.55
CA PHE A 343 0.59 -11.88 -6.39
C PHE A 343 -0.28 -12.96 -5.73
N GLU A 344 0.28 -13.87 -4.93
CA GLU A 344 -0.50 -14.84 -4.15
C GLU A 344 -1.44 -14.16 -3.14
N CYS A 345 -1.14 -12.94 -2.68
CA CYS A 345 -2.04 -12.15 -1.84
C CYS A 345 -3.33 -11.74 -2.57
N HIS A 346 -3.31 -11.68 -3.91
CA HIS A 346 -4.51 -11.46 -4.73
C HIS A 346 -5.35 -12.73 -4.85
N ILE A 347 -5.87 -13.22 -3.73
CA ILE A 347 -6.60 -14.50 -3.61
C ILE A 347 -7.74 -14.60 -4.61
N SER A 348 -8.46 -13.51 -4.84
CA SER A 348 -9.57 -13.46 -5.80
C SER A 348 -9.14 -13.64 -7.26
N GLN A 349 -7.85 -13.44 -7.56
CA GLN A 349 -7.28 -13.50 -8.92
C GLN A 349 -6.53 -14.82 -9.19
N GLN A 350 -6.34 -15.69 -8.20
CA GLN A 350 -5.63 -16.98 -8.36
C GLN A 350 -6.32 -18.01 -9.27
N ARG A 351 -7.52 -17.72 -9.73
CA ARG A 351 -8.28 -18.59 -10.66
C ARG A 351 -8.05 -18.23 -12.12
N THR A 352 -7.26 -17.22 -12.41
CA THR A 352 -6.87 -16.81 -13.77
C THR A 352 -5.67 -17.64 -14.22
N ASP A 353 -5.44 -17.67 -15.55
CA ASP A 353 -4.24 -18.29 -16.12
C ASP A 353 -3.01 -17.35 -16.08
N TYR A 354 -3.13 -16.21 -15.39
CA TYR A 354 -2.05 -15.23 -15.27
C TYR A 354 -1.15 -15.55 -14.07
N HIS A 355 0.14 -15.42 -14.30
CA HIS A 355 1.19 -15.58 -13.31
C HIS A 355 2.26 -14.50 -13.51
N VAL A 356 3.06 -14.25 -12.50
CA VAL A 356 4.26 -13.43 -12.65
C VAL A 356 5.26 -14.21 -13.50
N GLU A 357 5.64 -13.68 -14.67
CA GLU A 357 6.48 -14.36 -15.64
C GLU A 357 7.62 -13.44 -16.14
N ASP A 358 8.85 -13.90 -16.12
CA ASP A 358 10.02 -13.21 -16.71
C ASP A 358 10.43 -13.84 -18.06
N PHE A 359 9.48 -14.44 -18.75
CA PHE A 359 9.59 -15.05 -20.07
C PHE A 359 8.27 -14.92 -20.84
N GLY A 360 8.27 -15.39 -22.11
CA GLY A 360 7.04 -15.42 -22.92
C GLY A 360 6.59 -14.05 -23.43
N PRO A 361 5.29 -13.92 -23.79
CA PRO A 361 4.76 -12.71 -24.41
C PRO A 361 4.61 -11.53 -23.45
N TYR A 362 4.56 -11.77 -22.13
CA TYR A 362 4.39 -10.76 -21.09
C TYR A 362 5.60 -10.73 -20.14
N ASP A 363 6.80 -11.02 -20.66
CA ASP A 363 8.06 -11.03 -19.93
C ASP A 363 8.25 -9.70 -19.16
N ASN A 364 7.95 -9.72 -17.85
CA ASN A 364 7.94 -8.57 -16.98
C ASN A 364 9.32 -7.98 -16.65
N SER A 365 10.38 -8.54 -17.23
CA SER A 365 11.74 -7.99 -17.18
C SER A 365 12.05 -7.04 -18.34
N LYS A 366 11.17 -6.94 -19.35
CA LYS A 366 11.38 -6.18 -20.58
C LYS A 366 10.63 -4.86 -20.55
N PHE A 367 11.36 -3.78 -20.67
CA PHE A 367 10.84 -2.43 -20.76
C PHE A 367 11.54 -1.67 -21.90
N GLY A 368 11.00 -0.51 -22.23
CA GLY A 368 11.69 0.45 -23.11
C GLY A 368 11.53 1.86 -22.60
N LEU A 369 12.57 2.68 -22.81
CA LEU A 369 12.58 4.09 -22.44
C LEU A 369 11.77 4.90 -23.47
N ALA A 370 10.52 5.23 -23.10
CA ALA A 370 9.61 5.99 -23.97
C ALA A 370 9.85 7.50 -23.91
N TYR A 371 10.36 8.01 -22.80
CA TYR A 371 10.71 9.41 -22.63
C TYR A 371 11.89 9.57 -21.67
N SER A 372 12.79 10.50 -22.00
CA SER A 372 13.85 10.94 -21.10
C SER A 372 14.19 12.41 -21.33
N SER A 373 14.33 13.18 -20.24
CA SER A 373 14.89 14.53 -20.24
C SER A 373 16.38 14.55 -19.86
N VAL A 374 16.96 13.38 -19.52
CA VAL A 374 18.35 13.23 -19.02
C VAL A 374 19.24 12.40 -19.94
N GLY A 375 18.77 12.09 -21.14
CA GLY A 375 19.50 11.29 -22.13
C GLY A 375 19.03 9.84 -22.20
N GLU A 376 19.59 9.10 -23.17
CA GLU A 376 19.31 7.67 -23.37
C GLU A 376 20.12 6.82 -22.40
N ASP A 377 19.58 5.65 -22.06
CA ASP A 377 20.28 4.67 -21.24
C ASP A 377 21.36 3.94 -22.07
N VAL A 378 22.50 3.72 -21.46
CA VAL A 378 23.66 3.05 -22.05
C VAL A 378 23.77 1.61 -21.54
N GLN A 379 23.65 1.41 -20.22
CA GLN A 379 23.76 0.08 -19.59
C GLN A 379 22.46 -0.70 -19.73
N LYS A 380 21.31 -0.02 -19.65
CA LYS A 380 19.96 -0.59 -19.92
C LYS A 380 19.54 -1.70 -18.97
N ASP A 381 19.93 -1.59 -17.71
CA ASP A 381 19.65 -2.55 -16.63
C ASP A 381 19.18 -1.87 -15.32
N ASP A 382 18.95 -0.54 -15.35
CA ASP A 382 18.46 0.26 -14.22
C ASP A 382 17.59 1.42 -14.71
N PHE A 383 16.42 1.61 -14.11
CA PHE A 383 15.53 2.74 -14.42
C PHE A 383 16.11 4.10 -13.99
N PHE A 384 17.08 4.12 -13.08
CA PHE A 384 17.72 5.33 -12.56
C PHE A 384 19.03 5.68 -13.28
N GLU A 385 19.40 4.98 -14.34
CA GLU A 385 20.57 5.35 -15.16
C GLU A 385 20.47 6.82 -15.58
N ASN A 386 21.57 7.58 -15.46
CA ASN A 386 21.66 9.04 -15.68
C ASN A 386 20.86 9.91 -14.68
N LEU A 387 20.37 9.34 -13.57
CA LEU A 387 19.79 10.08 -12.46
C LEU A 387 20.72 9.96 -11.24
N GLU A 388 21.10 11.10 -10.65
CA GLU A 388 21.92 11.14 -9.43
C GLU A 388 21.09 10.84 -8.18
#